data_76df46a79f745f549baad7d0dc95f7bf
#
_entry.id   76df46a79f745f549baad7d0dc95f7bf
#
_cell.length_a   1.000
_cell.length_b   1.000
_cell.length_c   1.000
_cell.angle_alpha   90.00
_cell.angle_beta   90.00
_cell.angle_gamma   90.00
#
_symmetry.space_group_name_H-M   'P 1'
#
loop_
_entity.id
_entity.type
_entity.pdbx_description
1 polymer ?
#
loop_
_entity_poly.entity_id
_entity_poly.type
_entity_poly.pdbx_seq_one_letter_code
_entity_poly.pdbx_strand_id
1 'polypeptide(L)'
;MKRYDLIIVGAGPSGLSAAVEAAKRGLKVVVFDENEKPGGQLFKQIHKFFGSKEHKAKVRGFVIGQQLLQEAADAGVKVVLNATVIGMYLDKEIVVRIKDEVHHYKGDSIIIATGAAENMVTFEGWNLPGVIGAGAAQTMMNLHGVKPGNKILMLGSGNVGLVVSFQLMQCGCDVVALVDAAPRVGGYGVHAAKVARTGVPFYLSHTIVKAEGEEYVTGVTIAEVDDHFQFIPGTEKHFDVDTICLAVGLSPMSQLLKMAGCEMEDNPKRGGQVPICDEYGETSIKGIFVAGDVSGIEEASSAMIEGRIAGIAAAHYLGYMDEEELKTKVKEQEDALDGLRQGMFAPKNRGKLIEKTEEGIDISMNLLKKGYVADDEIERFPGVTHKVGVHPVMECTQNIPCNPCQDACPKHCIRIGENITSLPVVDPDVDCIGCGMCVASCSGQAIFLVDETYEPGFATVTLPYEFLPLPEKGEKGYGMSRSGEKICEAEAVSYTHLTLPTNS
;
A
#
# COMPACT_ATOMS: atom_id res chain seq x y z
N MET A 1 -34.14 20.17 3.80
CA MET A 1 -32.78 19.79 4.21
C MET A 1 -32.86 18.55 5.09
N LYS A 2 -32.11 17.48 4.75
CA LYS A 2 -32.07 16.25 5.57
C LYS A 2 -31.00 16.41 6.65
N ARG A 3 -31.26 15.87 7.88
CA ARG A 3 -30.36 15.96 9.02
C ARG A 3 -29.90 14.60 9.50
N TYR A 4 -28.64 14.53 9.91
CA TYR A 4 -27.96 13.36 10.48
C TYR A 4 -27.13 13.80 11.69
N ASP A 5 -26.89 12.87 12.62
CA ASP A 5 -26.00 13.14 13.75
C ASP A 5 -24.57 13.30 13.21
N LEU A 6 -24.17 12.38 12.31
CA LEU A 6 -22.85 12.40 11.69
C LEU A 6 -22.94 12.26 10.16
N ILE A 7 -22.26 13.16 9.47
CA ILE A 7 -21.99 13.07 8.03
C ILE A 7 -20.52 12.73 7.81
N ILE A 8 -20.24 11.77 6.95
CA ILE A 8 -18.87 11.40 6.55
C ILE A 8 -18.73 11.61 5.05
N VAL A 9 -17.64 12.24 4.63
CA VAL A 9 -17.31 12.47 3.22
C VAL A 9 -16.15 11.59 2.82
N GLY A 10 -16.44 10.61 1.96
CA GLY A 10 -15.53 9.55 1.51
C GLY A 10 -15.84 8.20 2.15
N ALA A 11 -16.14 7.18 1.30
CA ALA A 11 -16.38 5.79 1.71
C ALA A 11 -15.12 4.93 1.52
N GLY A 12 -13.94 5.51 1.72
CA GLY A 12 -12.65 4.82 1.76
C GLY A 12 -12.41 4.10 3.09
N PRO A 13 -11.21 3.55 3.31
CA PRO A 13 -10.87 2.83 4.54
C PRO A 13 -11.11 3.64 5.82
N SER A 14 -10.71 4.90 5.84
CA SER A 14 -10.91 5.78 7.01
C SER A 14 -12.38 6.13 7.24
N GLY A 15 -13.09 6.53 6.18
CA GLY A 15 -14.50 6.93 6.31
C GLY A 15 -15.42 5.78 6.70
N LEU A 16 -15.23 4.57 6.14
CA LEU A 16 -16.00 3.39 6.53
C LEU A 16 -15.69 2.96 7.97
N SER A 17 -14.42 2.99 8.37
CA SER A 17 -14.02 2.67 9.75
C SER A 17 -14.62 3.66 10.76
N ALA A 18 -14.62 4.96 10.44
CA ALA A 18 -15.26 6.00 11.25
C ALA A 18 -16.78 5.78 11.35
N ALA A 19 -17.41 5.45 10.22
CA ALA A 19 -18.84 5.21 10.17
C ALA A 19 -19.28 4.04 11.05
N VAL A 20 -18.54 2.93 10.99
CA VAL A 20 -18.79 1.72 11.81
C VAL A 20 -18.67 2.05 13.30
N GLU A 21 -17.59 2.75 13.70
CA GLU A 21 -17.38 3.09 15.10
C GLU A 21 -18.45 4.05 15.66
N ALA A 22 -18.82 5.05 14.90
CA ALA A 22 -19.87 5.99 15.31
C ALA A 22 -21.25 5.31 15.35
N ALA A 23 -21.59 4.51 14.34
CA ALA A 23 -22.91 3.85 14.27
C ALA A 23 -23.09 2.80 15.38
N LYS A 24 -22.03 2.06 15.74
CA LYS A 24 -22.04 1.11 16.89
C LYS A 24 -22.38 1.79 18.22
N ARG A 25 -22.17 3.10 18.34
CA ARG A 25 -22.50 3.94 19.51
C ARG A 25 -23.88 4.60 19.42
N GLY A 26 -24.64 4.28 18.35
CA GLY A 26 -26.02 4.71 18.20
C GLY A 26 -26.22 6.00 17.39
N LEU A 27 -25.17 6.53 16.75
CA LEU A 27 -25.29 7.70 15.90
C LEU A 27 -26.00 7.33 14.57
N LYS A 28 -26.85 8.23 14.11
CA LYS A 28 -27.42 8.17 12.76
C LYS A 28 -26.40 8.70 11.75
N VAL A 29 -25.72 7.76 11.06
CA VAL A 29 -24.59 8.06 10.18
C VAL A 29 -25.01 8.00 8.70
N VAL A 30 -24.51 8.96 7.89
CA VAL A 30 -24.52 8.90 6.44
C VAL A 30 -23.12 9.13 5.89
N VAL A 31 -22.74 8.32 4.90
CA VAL A 31 -21.48 8.45 4.16
C VAL A 31 -21.81 8.85 2.72
N PHE A 32 -21.16 9.89 2.19
CA PHE A 32 -21.22 10.29 0.79
C PHE A 32 -19.92 9.96 0.09
N ASP A 33 -19.99 9.35 -1.09
CA ASP A 33 -18.85 9.04 -1.93
C ASP A 33 -19.14 9.37 -3.39
N GLU A 34 -18.18 9.97 -4.07
CA GLU A 34 -18.32 10.36 -5.48
C GLU A 34 -18.27 9.18 -6.45
N ASN A 35 -17.65 8.07 -6.02
CA ASN A 35 -17.49 6.89 -6.84
C ASN A 35 -18.79 6.07 -6.96
N GLU A 36 -18.86 5.26 -8.01
CA GLU A 36 -19.96 4.30 -8.21
C GLU A 36 -19.86 3.06 -7.30
N LYS A 37 -18.65 2.79 -6.76
CA LYS A 37 -18.36 1.69 -5.84
C LYS A 37 -17.77 2.22 -4.55
N PRO A 38 -18.24 1.78 -3.38
CA PRO A 38 -17.68 2.20 -2.10
C PRO A 38 -16.38 1.46 -1.81
N GLY A 39 -15.62 1.93 -0.79
CA GLY A 39 -14.37 1.32 -0.34
C GLY A 39 -13.11 2.03 -0.82
N GLY A 40 -13.25 3.06 -1.64
CA GLY A 40 -12.14 3.90 -2.09
C GLY A 40 -11.01 3.09 -2.71
N GLN A 41 -9.78 3.35 -2.28
CA GLN A 41 -8.59 2.69 -2.83
C GLN A 41 -8.49 1.18 -2.48
N LEU A 42 -9.21 0.67 -1.47
CA LEU A 42 -9.14 -0.73 -1.05
C LEU A 42 -9.48 -1.71 -2.18
N PHE A 43 -10.47 -1.41 -3.01
CA PHE A 43 -10.89 -2.30 -4.10
C PHE A 43 -9.88 -2.41 -5.25
N LYS A 44 -8.94 -1.47 -5.35
CA LYS A 44 -7.82 -1.54 -6.31
C LYS A 44 -6.66 -2.37 -5.78
N GLN A 45 -6.59 -2.60 -4.46
CA GLN A 45 -5.46 -3.24 -3.79
C GLN A 45 -5.66 -4.75 -3.71
N ILE A 46 -5.14 -5.47 -4.71
CA ILE A 46 -5.18 -6.93 -4.78
C ILE A 46 -4.04 -7.60 -4.01
N HIS A 47 -3.06 -6.84 -3.53
CA HIS A 47 -1.98 -7.33 -2.67
C HIS A 47 -2.43 -7.48 -1.20
N LYS A 48 -1.67 -8.24 -0.42
CA LYS A 48 -1.89 -8.45 1.01
C LYS A 48 -1.31 -7.31 1.83
N PHE A 49 -2.02 -6.92 2.90
CA PHE A 49 -1.58 -5.85 3.80
C PHE A 49 -0.50 -6.33 4.77
N PHE A 50 0.39 -5.41 5.14
CA PHE A 50 1.39 -5.57 6.21
C PHE A 50 0.79 -5.26 7.57
N GLY A 51 1.56 -5.49 8.63
CA GLY A 51 1.14 -5.24 10.01
C GLY A 51 0.92 -6.53 10.79
N SER A 52 0.06 -6.44 11.82
CA SER A 52 -0.43 -7.57 12.63
C SER A 52 -1.88 -7.93 12.26
N LYS A 53 -2.47 -8.85 13.01
CA LYS A 53 -3.89 -9.22 12.90
C LYS A 53 -4.82 -8.00 13.06
N GLU A 54 -4.49 -7.08 13.95
CA GLU A 54 -5.25 -5.84 14.21
C GLU A 54 -5.28 -4.91 13.00
N HIS A 55 -4.20 -4.93 12.20
CA HIS A 55 -4.02 -4.15 10.99
C HIS A 55 -4.59 -4.86 9.73
N LYS A 56 -5.28 -6.00 9.90
CA LYS A 56 -5.75 -6.84 8.79
C LYS A 56 -4.60 -7.39 7.92
N ALA A 57 -3.41 -7.61 8.50
CA ALA A 57 -2.26 -8.17 7.79
C ALA A 57 -2.62 -9.52 7.11
N LYS A 58 -1.92 -9.87 6.02
CA LYS A 58 -2.18 -11.01 5.14
C LYS A 58 -3.53 -11.02 4.40
N VAL A 59 -4.42 -10.07 4.68
CA VAL A 59 -5.69 -9.91 3.97
C VAL A 59 -5.50 -8.98 2.78
N ARG A 60 -6.14 -9.28 1.64
CA ARG A 60 -6.08 -8.41 0.45
C ARG A 60 -6.97 -7.18 0.64
N GLY A 61 -6.56 -6.04 0.08
CA GLY A 61 -7.27 -4.78 0.26
C GLY A 61 -8.75 -4.84 -0.12
N PHE A 62 -9.10 -5.47 -1.25
CA PHE A 62 -10.50 -5.60 -1.67
C PHE A 62 -11.35 -6.44 -0.69
N VAL A 63 -10.76 -7.47 -0.05
CA VAL A 63 -11.44 -8.26 0.98
C VAL A 63 -11.69 -7.42 2.23
N ILE A 64 -10.71 -6.59 2.62
CA ILE A 64 -10.88 -5.64 3.72
C ILE A 64 -12.02 -4.66 3.40
N GLY A 65 -12.07 -4.14 2.17
CA GLY A 65 -13.16 -3.28 1.70
C GLY A 65 -14.53 -3.93 1.83
N GLN A 66 -14.67 -5.19 1.41
CA GLN A 66 -15.90 -5.97 1.56
C GLN A 66 -16.30 -6.16 3.03
N GLN A 67 -15.33 -6.49 3.90
CA GLN A 67 -15.57 -6.63 5.35
C GLN A 67 -16.08 -5.32 5.97
N LEU A 68 -15.43 -4.19 5.68
CA LEU A 68 -15.83 -2.88 6.20
C LEU A 68 -17.22 -2.46 5.72
N LEU A 69 -17.57 -2.76 4.48
CA LEU A 69 -18.91 -2.49 3.94
C LEU A 69 -19.98 -3.33 4.62
N GLN A 70 -19.68 -4.61 4.89
CA GLN A 70 -20.60 -5.47 5.61
C GLN A 70 -20.79 -4.97 7.06
N GLU A 71 -19.68 -4.62 7.75
CA GLU A 71 -19.72 -4.05 9.10
C GLU A 71 -20.53 -2.74 9.13
N ALA A 72 -20.40 -1.88 8.11
CA ALA A 72 -21.15 -0.64 7.99
C ALA A 72 -22.66 -0.91 7.76
N ALA A 73 -23.00 -1.88 6.91
CA ALA A 73 -24.38 -2.27 6.65
C ALA A 73 -25.05 -2.85 7.91
N ASP A 74 -24.34 -3.74 8.62
CA ASP A 74 -24.82 -4.37 9.88
C ASP A 74 -25.04 -3.33 10.98
N ALA A 75 -24.22 -2.25 11.00
CA ALA A 75 -24.37 -1.12 11.92
C ALA A 75 -25.44 -0.10 11.47
N GLY A 76 -26.11 -0.33 10.35
CA GLY A 76 -27.17 0.57 9.84
C GLY A 76 -26.65 1.87 9.22
N VAL A 77 -25.39 1.94 8.80
CA VAL A 77 -24.81 3.09 8.11
C VAL A 77 -25.44 3.24 6.73
N LYS A 78 -25.84 4.47 6.38
CA LYS A 78 -26.31 4.78 5.04
C LYS A 78 -25.14 5.24 4.17
N VAL A 79 -24.77 4.48 3.14
CA VAL A 79 -23.79 4.89 2.12
C VAL A 79 -24.53 5.39 0.88
N VAL A 80 -24.16 6.59 0.38
CA VAL A 80 -24.72 7.23 -0.82
C VAL A 80 -23.58 7.41 -1.82
N LEU A 81 -23.64 6.68 -2.91
CA LEU A 81 -22.65 6.67 -4.00
C LEU A 81 -23.05 7.63 -5.13
N ASN A 82 -22.12 7.90 -6.06
CA ASN A 82 -22.28 8.89 -7.12
C ASN A 82 -22.74 10.24 -6.54
N ALA A 83 -22.21 10.59 -5.37
CA ALA A 83 -22.61 11.72 -4.54
C ALA A 83 -21.41 12.60 -4.25
N THR A 84 -21.13 13.54 -5.13
CA THR A 84 -20.00 14.46 -4.99
C THR A 84 -20.34 15.59 -4.04
N VAL A 85 -19.63 15.70 -2.93
CA VAL A 85 -19.74 16.84 -2.02
C VAL A 85 -19.00 18.02 -2.65
N ILE A 86 -19.74 19.04 -3.05
CA ILE A 86 -19.25 20.22 -3.79
C ILE A 86 -19.15 21.49 -2.94
N GLY A 87 -19.61 21.44 -1.72
CA GLY A 87 -19.54 22.57 -0.78
C GLY A 87 -19.67 22.13 0.67
N MET A 88 -19.01 22.86 1.54
CA MET A 88 -19.06 22.67 2.98
C MET A 88 -18.95 24.02 3.69
N TYR A 89 -19.78 24.22 4.72
CA TYR A 89 -19.92 25.47 5.45
C TYR A 89 -19.63 25.30 6.96
N LEU A 90 -19.27 26.40 7.60
CA LEU A 90 -18.93 26.47 9.03
C LEU A 90 -20.00 25.89 9.96
N ASP A 91 -21.26 26.04 9.61
CA ASP A 91 -22.40 25.56 10.37
C ASP A 91 -22.68 24.06 10.14
N LYS A 92 -21.75 23.34 9.53
CA LYS A 92 -21.82 21.90 9.22
C LYS A 92 -22.93 21.54 8.21
N GLU A 93 -23.25 22.46 7.34
CA GLU A 93 -24.03 22.19 6.12
C GLU A 93 -23.10 21.73 5.00
N ILE A 94 -23.51 20.71 4.27
CA ILE A 94 -22.84 20.28 3.04
C ILE A 94 -23.79 20.35 1.85
N VAL A 95 -23.21 20.63 0.69
CA VAL A 95 -23.90 20.62 -0.60
C VAL A 95 -23.39 19.42 -1.41
N VAL A 96 -24.31 18.56 -1.82
CA VAL A 96 -24.00 17.30 -2.50
C VAL A 96 -24.67 17.27 -3.86
N ARG A 97 -23.91 17.05 -4.92
CA ARG A 97 -24.42 16.77 -6.26
C ARG A 97 -24.63 15.26 -6.39
N ILE A 98 -25.85 14.86 -6.66
CA ILE A 98 -26.24 13.47 -6.95
C ILE A 98 -26.89 13.47 -8.34
N LYS A 99 -26.23 12.85 -9.31
CA LYS A 99 -26.61 13.00 -10.75
C LYS A 99 -26.61 14.47 -11.14
N ASP A 100 -27.76 14.97 -11.63
CA ASP A 100 -27.96 16.37 -12.09
C ASP A 100 -28.63 17.25 -11.04
N GLU A 101 -28.86 16.74 -9.83
CA GLU A 101 -29.53 17.47 -8.75
C GLU A 101 -28.55 17.85 -7.64
N VAL A 102 -28.79 19.01 -7.04
CA VAL A 102 -28.06 19.53 -5.89
C VAL A 102 -28.92 19.41 -4.64
N HIS A 103 -28.34 18.80 -3.59
CA HIS A 103 -29.02 18.54 -2.33
C HIS A 103 -28.26 19.15 -1.18
N HIS A 104 -28.96 19.63 -0.16
CA HIS A 104 -28.44 20.19 1.06
C HIS A 104 -28.66 19.21 2.23
N TYR A 105 -27.60 18.94 2.98
CA TYR A 105 -27.60 18.10 4.19
C TYR A 105 -26.98 18.84 5.36
N LYS A 106 -27.47 18.57 6.57
CA LYS A 106 -26.97 19.13 7.81
C LYS A 106 -26.49 18.02 8.72
N GLY A 107 -25.25 18.10 9.18
CA GLY A 107 -24.70 17.25 10.22
C GLY A 107 -24.61 17.98 11.56
N ASP A 108 -24.77 17.26 12.65
CA ASP A 108 -24.40 17.78 13.97
C ASP A 108 -22.87 17.66 14.16
N SER A 109 -22.23 16.69 13.50
CA SER A 109 -20.80 16.56 13.30
C SER A 109 -20.48 16.12 11.86
N ILE A 110 -19.24 16.38 11.39
CA ILE A 110 -18.76 15.99 10.06
C ILE A 110 -17.38 15.37 10.19
N ILE A 111 -17.13 14.26 9.47
CA ILE A 111 -15.78 13.69 9.26
C ILE A 111 -15.42 13.80 7.78
N ILE A 112 -14.28 14.41 7.48
CA ILE A 112 -13.71 14.47 6.13
C ILE A 112 -12.68 13.36 5.98
N ALA A 113 -12.96 12.42 5.06
CA ALA A 113 -12.17 11.24 4.76
C ALA A 113 -11.94 11.10 3.24
N THR A 114 -11.72 12.22 2.57
CA THR A 114 -11.61 12.36 1.10
C THR A 114 -10.34 11.76 0.52
N GLY A 115 -9.37 11.38 1.36
CA GLY A 115 -8.13 10.76 0.90
C GLY A 115 -7.20 11.74 0.18
N ALA A 116 -6.55 11.25 -0.88
CA ALA A 116 -5.55 11.99 -1.65
C ALA A 116 -5.68 11.76 -3.16
N ALA A 117 -5.15 12.70 -3.93
CA ALA A 117 -5.02 12.62 -5.38
C ALA A 117 -3.57 12.32 -5.78
N GLU A 118 -3.38 11.66 -6.91
CA GLU A 118 -2.05 11.41 -7.48
C GLU A 118 -1.42 12.71 -7.99
N ASN A 119 -0.13 12.86 -7.72
CA ASN A 119 0.67 13.92 -8.30
C ASN A 119 1.09 13.53 -9.71
N MET A 120 1.15 14.54 -10.58
CA MET A 120 1.71 14.44 -11.92
C MET A 120 2.99 15.26 -11.99
N VAL A 121 3.90 14.87 -12.88
CA VAL A 121 5.12 15.61 -13.18
C VAL A 121 5.10 16.02 -14.65
N THR A 122 5.57 17.22 -14.93
CA THR A 122 5.63 17.78 -16.29
C THR A 122 6.99 17.51 -16.93
N PHE A 123 6.97 17.02 -18.15
CA PHE A 123 8.11 16.83 -19.04
C PHE A 123 7.63 16.99 -20.49
N GLU A 124 8.51 17.06 -21.45
CA GLU A 124 8.10 17.14 -22.86
C GLU A 124 7.26 15.92 -23.24
N GLY A 125 6.05 16.13 -23.80
CA GLY A 125 5.11 15.08 -24.18
C GLY A 125 4.29 14.48 -23.03
N TRP A 126 4.34 15.04 -21.80
CA TRP A 126 3.60 14.51 -20.64
C TRP A 126 2.07 14.42 -20.82
N ASN A 127 1.52 15.16 -21.78
CA ASN A 127 0.10 15.21 -22.12
C ASN A 127 -0.32 14.22 -23.23
N LEU A 128 0.60 13.41 -23.74
CA LEU A 128 0.26 12.39 -24.71
C LEU A 128 -0.62 11.30 -24.09
N PRO A 129 -1.66 10.82 -24.80
CA PRO A 129 -2.36 9.59 -24.42
C PRO A 129 -1.38 8.43 -24.23
N GLY A 130 -1.47 7.74 -23.09
CA GLY A 130 -0.50 6.72 -22.65
C GLY A 130 0.36 7.19 -21.46
N VAL A 131 0.39 8.50 -21.13
CA VAL A 131 0.95 8.99 -19.86
C VAL A 131 -0.16 9.00 -18.81
N ILE A 132 -0.06 8.12 -17.79
CA ILE A 132 -1.11 7.92 -16.78
C ILE A 132 -0.52 7.81 -15.37
N GLY A 133 -1.30 8.09 -14.34
CA GLY A 133 -0.95 7.79 -12.95
C GLY A 133 -0.98 6.29 -12.66
N ALA A 134 -0.18 5.84 -11.70
CA ALA A 134 -0.14 4.44 -11.27
C ALA A 134 -1.47 3.96 -10.69
N GLY A 135 -2.19 4.82 -9.94
CA GLY A 135 -3.53 4.51 -9.42
C GLY A 135 -4.59 4.48 -10.53
N ALA A 136 -4.41 5.24 -11.62
CA ALA A 136 -5.25 5.11 -12.80
C ALA A 136 -5.03 3.75 -13.48
N ALA A 137 -3.78 3.28 -13.63
CA ALA A 137 -3.47 1.95 -14.12
C ALA A 137 -4.10 0.85 -13.25
N GLN A 138 -4.02 0.97 -11.91
CA GLN A 138 -4.70 0.06 -10.98
C GLN A 138 -6.23 0.05 -11.18
N THR A 139 -6.82 1.22 -11.41
CA THR A 139 -8.26 1.33 -11.68
C THR A 139 -8.64 0.58 -12.94
N MET A 140 -7.89 0.78 -14.03
CA MET A 140 -8.12 0.07 -15.29
C MET A 140 -8.04 -1.45 -15.09
N MET A 141 -6.97 -1.95 -14.48
CA MET A 141 -6.74 -3.38 -14.29
C MET A 141 -7.70 -4.00 -13.28
N ASN A 142 -7.73 -3.47 -12.06
CA ASN A 142 -8.31 -4.16 -10.91
C ASN A 142 -9.81 -3.90 -10.73
N LEU A 143 -10.36 -2.80 -11.29
CA LEU A 143 -11.79 -2.51 -11.25
C LEU A 143 -12.51 -2.79 -12.57
N HIS A 144 -11.84 -2.54 -13.69
CA HIS A 144 -12.49 -2.62 -15.01
C HIS A 144 -11.97 -3.77 -15.88
N GLY A 145 -10.92 -4.52 -15.47
CA GLY A 145 -10.35 -5.61 -16.24
C GLY A 145 -9.72 -5.16 -17.57
N VAL A 146 -9.25 -3.91 -17.63
CA VAL A 146 -8.66 -3.30 -18.82
C VAL A 146 -7.14 -3.24 -18.66
N LYS A 147 -6.43 -3.80 -19.63
CA LYS A 147 -4.96 -3.72 -19.69
C LYS A 147 -4.55 -2.30 -20.09
N PRO A 148 -3.71 -1.58 -19.30
CA PRO A 148 -3.39 -0.17 -19.58
C PRO A 148 -2.43 0.04 -20.74
N GLY A 149 -1.66 -0.97 -21.11
CA GLY A 149 -0.69 -0.96 -22.22
C GLY A 149 0.01 -2.31 -22.35
N ASN A 150 0.99 -2.42 -23.24
CA ASN A 150 1.78 -3.62 -23.43
C ASN A 150 3.21 -3.47 -22.89
N LYS A 151 3.88 -2.37 -23.22
CA LYS A 151 5.24 -2.04 -22.78
C LYS A 151 5.20 -0.76 -21.96
N ILE A 152 5.54 -0.87 -20.69
CA ILE A 152 5.32 0.19 -19.72
C ILE A 152 6.62 0.58 -19.04
N LEU A 153 6.90 1.89 -18.97
CA LEU A 153 7.91 2.43 -18.07
C LEU A 153 7.22 2.95 -16.81
N MET A 154 7.74 2.57 -15.64
CA MET A 154 7.26 3.07 -14.34
C MET A 154 8.21 4.16 -13.82
N LEU A 155 7.69 5.36 -13.53
CA LEU A 155 8.40 6.41 -12.82
C LEU A 155 7.97 6.46 -11.36
N GLY A 156 8.91 6.20 -10.46
CA GLY A 156 8.76 6.17 -9.01
C GLY A 156 8.97 4.78 -8.41
N SER A 157 9.90 4.68 -7.45
CA SER A 157 10.27 3.46 -6.73
C SER A 157 9.71 3.38 -5.30
N GLY A 158 8.73 4.20 -4.97
CA GLY A 158 7.95 4.10 -3.74
C GLY A 158 7.04 2.86 -3.73
N ASN A 159 6.36 2.58 -2.60
CA ASN A 159 5.47 1.41 -2.48
C ASN A 159 4.45 1.33 -3.61
N VAL A 160 3.84 2.45 -4.01
CA VAL A 160 2.86 2.49 -5.11
C VAL A 160 3.50 2.02 -6.42
N GLY A 161 4.63 2.60 -6.82
CA GLY A 161 5.31 2.24 -8.07
C GLY A 161 5.72 0.77 -8.11
N LEU A 162 6.29 0.25 -7.03
CA LEU A 162 6.71 -1.16 -6.92
C LEU A 162 5.51 -2.12 -6.96
N VAL A 163 4.46 -1.84 -6.22
CA VAL A 163 3.24 -2.68 -6.17
C VAL A 163 2.53 -2.67 -7.51
N VAL A 164 2.38 -1.48 -8.13
CA VAL A 164 1.71 -1.36 -9.43
C VAL A 164 2.54 -2.01 -10.55
N SER A 165 3.87 -1.87 -10.54
CA SER A 165 4.75 -2.59 -11.48
C SER A 165 4.51 -4.10 -11.44
N PHE A 166 4.42 -4.67 -10.24
CA PHE A 166 4.13 -6.10 -10.09
C PHE A 166 2.73 -6.46 -10.60
N GLN A 167 1.72 -5.65 -10.32
CA GLN A 167 0.34 -5.86 -10.81
C GLN A 167 0.22 -5.71 -12.33
N LEU A 168 0.97 -4.80 -12.95
CA LEU A 168 1.07 -4.68 -14.40
C LEU A 168 1.59 -5.97 -15.04
N MET A 169 2.64 -6.56 -14.47
CA MET A 169 3.17 -7.85 -14.93
C MET A 169 2.17 -8.98 -14.71
N GLN A 170 1.41 -8.99 -13.60
CA GLN A 170 0.31 -9.94 -13.39
C GLN A 170 -0.80 -9.81 -14.43
N CYS A 171 -1.03 -8.61 -14.96
CA CYS A 171 -1.96 -8.33 -16.04
C CYS A 171 -1.40 -8.67 -17.44
N GLY A 172 -0.15 -9.14 -17.51
CA GLY A 172 0.54 -9.48 -18.76
C GLY A 172 1.11 -8.27 -19.50
N CYS A 173 1.38 -7.16 -18.80
CA CYS A 173 2.17 -6.06 -19.34
C CYS A 173 3.67 -6.35 -19.16
N ASP A 174 4.48 -5.85 -20.09
CA ASP A 174 5.93 -5.84 -19.97
C ASP A 174 6.37 -4.52 -19.30
N VAL A 175 6.89 -4.60 -18.08
CA VAL A 175 7.48 -3.44 -17.39
C VAL A 175 8.94 -3.35 -17.79
N VAL A 176 9.26 -2.48 -18.73
CA VAL A 176 10.61 -2.41 -19.36
C VAL A 176 11.65 -1.76 -18.44
N ALA A 177 11.23 -0.88 -17.53
CA ALA A 177 12.10 -0.23 -16.56
C ALA A 177 11.31 0.37 -15.40
N LEU A 178 11.94 0.41 -14.23
CA LEU A 178 11.52 1.22 -13.09
C LEU A 178 12.55 2.35 -12.90
N VAL A 179 12.09 3.57 -12.92
CA VAL A 179 12.92 4.80 -12.92
C VAL A 179 12.59 5.63 -11.69
N ASP A 180 13.60 6.19 -11.04
CA ASP A 180 13.40 7.13 -9.93
C ASP A 180 14.51 8.17 -9.89
N ALA A 181 14.13 9.43 -9.68
CA ALA A 181 15.08 10.53 -9.51
C ALA A 181 15.88 10.44 -8.20
N ALA A 182 15.36 9.73 -7.21
CA ALA A 182 16.08 9.44 -5.97
C ALA A 182 17.25 8.47 -6.20
N PRO A 183 18.37 8.60 -5.44
CA PRO A 183 19.53 7.72 -5.58
C PRO A 183 19.36 6.33 -4.97
N ARG A 184 18.17 6.04 -4.42
CA ARG A 184 17.83 4.77 -3.77
C ARG A 184 16.34 4.47 -3.86
N VAL A 185 16.01 3.19 -3.80
CA VAL A 185 14.63 2.69 -3.75
C VAL A 185 13.90 3.28 -2.55
N GLY A 186 12.71 3.84 -2.79
CA GLY A 186 11.92 4.53 -1.77
C GLY A 186 10.92 3.64 -1.02
N GLY A 187 10.52 2.50 -1.61
CA GLY A 187 9.54 1.58 -1.03
C GLY A 187 10.17 0.40 -0.28
N TYR A 188 9.32 -0.52 0.20
CA TYR A 188 9.73 -1.73 0.89
C TYR A 188 10.60 -2.61 0.00
N GLY A 189 11.75 -3.05 0.53
CA GLY A 189 12.69 -3.90 -0.19
C GLY A 189 12.10 -5.24 -0.64
N VAL A 190 11.14 -5.80 0.11
CA VAL A 190 10.42 -7.01 -0.31
C VAL A 190 9.58 -6.76 -1.57
N HIS A 191 9.07 -5.55 -1.79
CA HIS A 191 8.40 -5.18 -3.03
C HIS A 191 9.40 -4.97 -4.18
N ALA A 192 10.52 -4.31 -3.89
CA ALA A 192 11.59 -4.12 -4.86
C ALA A 192 12.17 -5.48 -5.32
N ALA A 193 12.48 -6.38 -4.36
CA ALA A 193 13.04 -7.68 -4.64
C ALA A 193 12.14 -8.54 -5.53
N LYS A 194 10.82 -8.53 -5.33
CA LYS A 194 9.94 -9.31 -6.21
C LYS A 194 9.83 -8.71 -7.63
N VAL A 195 9.98 -7.39 -7.81
CA VAL A 195 10.09 -6.76 -9.13
C VAL A 195 11.44 -7.09 -9.77
N ALA A 196 12.55 -6.99 -9.02
CA ALA A 196 13.88 -7.30 -9.53
C ALA A 196 14.01 -8.75 -10.01
N ARG A 197 13.43 -9.74 -9.29
CA ARG A 197 13.43 -11.16 -9.68
C ARG A 197 12.76 -11.44 -11.02
N THR A 198 11.89 -10.55 -11.51
CA THR A 198 11.29 -10.67 -12.85
C THR A 198 12.19 -10.13 -13.96
N GLY A 199 13.36 -9.57 -13.63
CA GLY A 199 14.32 -9.03 -14.59
C GLY A 199 14.09 -7.54 -14.93
N VAL A 200 13.18 -6.85 -14.26
CA VAL A 200 12.94 -5.41 -14.47
C VAL A 200 14.14 -4.61 -13.96
N PRO A 201 14.83 -3.85 -14.81
CA PRO A 201 15.96 -3.02 -14.40
C PRO A 201 15.49 -1.78 -13.62
N PHE A 202 16.30 -1.37 -12.62
CA PHE A 202 16.10 -0.17 -11.83
C PHE A 202 17.10 0.92 -12.29
N TYR A 203 16.57 2.06 -12.70
CA TYR A 203 17.34 3.28 -13.04
C TYR A 203 17.09 4.34 -11.98
N LEU A 204 17.93 4.34 -10.94
CA LEU A 204 17.91 5.34 -9.86
C LEU A 204 18.77 6.55 -10.24
N SER A 205 18.56 7.69 -9.61
CA SER A 205 19.10 9.00 -10.05
C SER A 205 18.77 9.31 -11.52
N HIS A 206 17.63 8.81 -12.03
CA HIS A 206 17.17 9.07 -13.39
C HIS A 206 15.75 9.61 -13.39
N THR A 207 15.41 10.42 -14.38
CA THR A 207 14.02 10.84 -14.60
C THR A 207 13.73 10.98 -16.10
N ILE A 208 12.46 11.23 -16.43
CA ILE A 208 12.01 11.34 -17.81
C ILE A 208 12.44 12.69 -18.38
N VAL A 209 13.12 12.69 -19.52
CA VAL A 209 13.43 13.87 -20.32
C VAL A 209 12.23 14.22 -21.19
N LYS A 210 11.71 13.23 -21.93
CA LYS A 210 10.56 13.41 -22.84
C LYS A 210 9.82 12.10 -23.07
N ALA A 211 8.52 12.17 -23.31
CA ALA A 211 7.73 11.14 -23.98
C ALA A 211 7.71 11.43 -25.49
N GLU A 212 7.73 10.39 -26.27
CA GLU A 212 7.77 10.47 -27.75
C GLU A 212 6.47 9.92 -28.33
N GLY A 213 6.02 10.54 -29.42
CA GLY A 213 4.81 10.18 -30.14
C GLY A 213 4.10 11.42 -30.73
N GLU A 214 3.14 11.20 -31.61
CA GLU A 214 2.31 12.26 -32.20
C GLU A 214 0.90 12.23 -31.61
N GLU A 215 0.21 11.09 -31.69
CA GLU A 215 -1.17 10.91 -31.20
C GLU A 215 -1.21 10.21 -29.83
N TYR A 216 -0.23 9.33 -29.56
CA TYR A 216 -0.07 8.56 -28.31
C TYR A 216 1.40 8.25 -28.08
N VAL A 217 1.72 7.79 -26.88
CA VAL A 217 3.10 7.42 -26.52
C VAL A 217 3.59 6.27 -27.40
N THR A 218 4.78 6.43 -27.99
CA THR A 218 5.49 5.37 -28.73
C THR A 218 6.88 5.11 -28.17
N GLY A 219 7.37 5.98 -27.30
CA GLY A 219 8.67 5.87 -26.66
C GLY A 219 8.86 6.86 -25.53
N VAL A 220 9.95 6.69 -24.80
CA VAL A 220 10.36 7.58 -23.72
C VAL A 220 11.87 7.64 -23.64
N THR A 221 12.40 8.84 -23.43
CA THR A 221 13.82 9.07 -23.12
C THR A 221 13.95 9.46 -21.66
N ILE A 222 14.82 8.75 -20.92
CA ILE A 222 15.25 9.09 -19.56
C ILE A 222 16.69 9.54 -19.56
N ALA A 223 17.11 10.28 -18.51
CA ALA A 223 18.52 10.60 -18.28
C ALA A 223 18.82 10.63 -16.79
N GLU A 224 20.09 10.46 -16.46
CA GLU A 224 20.61 10.63 -15.11
C GLU A 224 20.49 12.10 -14.67
N VAL A 225 20.21 12.29 -13.38
CA VAL A 225 20.17 13.62 -12.75
C VAL A 225 21.16 13.72 -11.60
N ASP A 226 21.68 14.92 -11.40
CA ASP A 226 22.53 15.26 -10.26
C ASP A 226 21.70 15.53 -8.98
N ASP A 227 22.36 15.90 -7.89
CA ASP A 227 21.74 16.22 -6.60
C ASP A 227 20.82 17.47 -6.63
N HIS A 228 20.86 18.24 -7.72
CA HIS A 228 20.00 19.40 -8.00
C HIS A 228 18.92 19.10 -9.05
N PHE A 229 18.73 17.82 -9.39
CA PHE A 229 17.79 17.36 -10.42
C PHE A 229 18.07 17.92 -11.82
N GLN A 230 19.35 18.30 -12.12
CA GLN A 230 19.75 18.69 -13.45
C GLN A 230 20.20 17.49 -14.26
N PHE A 231 19.77 17.40 -15.52
CA PHE A 231 20.16 16.32 -16.41
C PHE A 231 21.66 16.28 -16.65
N ILE A 232 22.26 15.10 -16.58
CA ILE A 232 23.67 14.85 -16.91
C ILE A 232 23.74 14.50 -18.40
N PRO A 233 24.34 15.36 -19.24
CA PRO A 233 24.41 15.13 -20.68
C PRO A 233 25.18 13.86 -21.04
N GLY A 234 24.67 13.10 -22.03
CA GLY A 234 25.30 11.87 -22.51
C GLY A 234 24.89 10.62 -21.73
N THR A 235 23.94 10.75 -20.79
CA THR A 235 23.37 9.62 -20.03
C THR A 235 22.00 9.19 -20.54
N GLU A 236 21.52 9.79 -21.60
CA GLU A 236 20.20 9.57 -22.17
C GLU A 236 20.04 8.10 -22.58
N LYS A 237 18.89 7.52 -22.23
CA LYS A 237 18.48 6.17 -22.62
C LYS A 237 17.06 6.20 -23.18
N HIS A 238 16.89 5.55 -24.31
CA HIS A 238 15.59 5.44 -24.97
C HIS A 238 14.97 4.06 -24.73
N PHE A 239 13.64 4.05 -24.57
CA PHE A 239 12.81 2.83 -24.47
C PHE A 239 11.61 2.95 -25.38
N ASP A 240 11.35 1.89 -26.16
CA ASP A 240 10.10 1.73 -26.90
C ASP A 240 9.01 1.30 -25.94
N VAL A 241 8.06 2.19 -25.68
CA VAL A 241 6.93 1.97 -24.76
C VAL A 241 5.65 2.55 -25.35
N ASP A 242 4.52 1.96 -25.00
CA ASP A 242 3.19 2.51 -25.32
C ASP A 242 2.51 3.16 -24.11
N THR A 243 3.11 3.03 -22.93
CA THR A 243 2.56 3.60 -21.71
C THR A 243 3.66 4.03 -20.73
N ILE A 244 3.45 5.17 -20.09
CA ILE A 244 4.28 5.69 -19.01
C ILE A 244 3.40 5.82 -17.77
N CYS A 245 3.72 5.06 -16.71
CA CYS A 245 3.04 5.13 -15.44
C CYS A 245 3.80 6.02 -14.44
N LEU A 246 3.09 6.95 -13.82
CA LEU A 246 3.66 7.90 -12.86
C LEU A 246 3.24 7.54 -11.42
N ALA A 247 4.21 7.31 -10.54
CA ALA A 247 4.04 7.05 -9.11
C ALA A 247 4.87 8.06 -8.28
N VAL A 248 4.66 9.35 -8.55
CA VAL A 248 5.50 10.47 -8.07
C VAL A 248 4.94 11.16 -6.82
N GLY A 249 4.14 10.45 -6.04
CA GLY A 249 3.56 10.94 -4.79
C GLY A 249 2.08 11.24 -4.86
N LEU A 250 1.55 11.67 -3.73
CA LEU A 250 0.15 11.97 -3.50
C LEU A 250 0.01 13.32 -2.81
N SER A 251 -1.13 14.00 -2.99
CA SER A 251 -1.48 15.23 -2.30
C SER A 251 -2.85 15.11 -1.62
N PRO A 252 -2.98 15.53 -0.33
CA PRO A 252 -4.24 15.48 0.40
C PRO A 252 -5.37 16.25 -0.28
N MET A 253 -6.56 15.66 -0.36
CA MET A 253 -7.75 16.30 -0.93
C MET A 253 -8.47 17.15 0.11
N SER A 254 -7.86 18.27 0.49
CA SER A 254 -8.25 19.13 1.62
C SER A 254 -9.15 20.32 1.24
N GLN A 255 -9.68 20.36 0.01
CA GLN A 255 -10.44 21.51 -0.53
C GLN A 255 -11.70 21.83 0.30
N LEU A 256 -12.45 20.81 0.73
CA LEU A 256 -13.65 21.00 1.55
C LEU A 256 -13.35 21.64 2.89
N LEU A 257 -12.22 21.30 3.51
CA LEU A 257 -11.76 21.88 4.78
C LEU A 257 -11.43 23.36 4.62
N LYS A 258 -10.78 23.73 3.50
CA LYS A 258 -10.54 25.15 3.18
C LYS A 258 -11.83 25.91 2.94
N MET A 259 -12.81 25.30 2.25
CA MET A 259 -14.13 25.92 2.04
C MET A 259 -14.87 26.14 3.36
N ALA A 260 -14.75 25.23 4.31
CA ALA A 260 -15.31 25.37 5.65
C ALA A 260 -14.56 26.37 6.53
N GLY A 261 -13.39 26.86 6.10
CA GLY A 261 -12.56 27.81 6.87
C GLY A 261 -11.71 27.16 7.96
N CYS A 262 -11.43 25.86 7.88
CA CYS A 262 -10.48 25.21 8.79
C CYS A 262 -9.06 25.78 8.60
N GLU A 263 -8.33 25.89 9.72
CA GLU A 263 -6.91 26.27 9.68
C GLU A 263 -6.10 25.18 8.99
N MET A 264 -5.21 25.61 8.09
CA MET A 264 -4.39 24.72 7.26
C MET A 264 -2.90 25.03 7.45
N GLU A 265 -2.06 24.00 7.33
CA GLU A 265 -0.60 24.16 7.22
C GLU A 265 -0.08 23.57 5.91
N ASP A 266 1.04 24.09 5.43
CA ASP A 266 1.80 23.47 4.33
C ASP A 266 2.88 22.58 4.94
N ASN A 267 2.69 21.27 4.80
CA ASN A 267 3.58 20.27 5.39
C ASN A 267 4.02 19.24 4.33
N PRO A 268 5.16 19.48 3.64
CA PRO A 268 5.66 18.58 2.59
C PRO A 268 5.85 17.13 3.07
N LYS A 269 6.16 16.92 4.36
CA LYS A 269 6.32 15.57 4.91
C LYS A 269 4.99 14.81 5.06
N ARG A 270 3.87 15.52 5.02
CA ARG A 270 2.51 14.96 5.05
C ARG A 270 1.83 14.98 3.67
N GLY A 271 2.56 15.37 2.64
CA GLY A 271 2.08 15.42 1.24
C GLY A 271 1.58 16.80 0.78
N GLY A 272 1.79 17.86 1.56
CA GLY A 272 1.44 19.24 1.21
C GLY A 272 0.44 19.90 2.16
N GLN A 273 -0.64 20.47 1.64
CA GLN A 273 -1.64 21.21 2.41
C GLN A 273 -2.52 20.27 3.25
N VAL A 274 -2.36 20.29 4.56
CA VAL A 274 -3.11 19.49 5.53
C VAL A 274 -3.82 20.37 6.55
N PRO A 275 -4.94 19.93 7.16
CA PRO A 275 -5.58 20.65 8.24
C PRO A 275 -4.75 20.59 9.53
N ILE A 276 -4.80 21.67 10.32
CA ILE A 276 -4.36 21.65 11.71
C ILE A 276 -5.46 20.95 12.52
N CYS A 277 -5.10 19.87 13.20
CA CYS A 277 -6.01 19.06 14.02
C CYS A 277 -5.32 18.58 15.30
N ASP A 278 -6.13 18.22 16.28
CA ASP A 278 -5.68 17.59 17.52
C ASP A 278 -5.41 16.08 17.37
N GLU A 279 -5.11 15.40 18.47
CA GLU A 279 -4.85 13.95 18.51
C GLU A 279 -6.07 13.09 18.13
N TYR A 280 -7.28 13.64 18.23
CA TYR A 280 -8.52 12.97 17.84
C TYR A 280 -8.92 13.23 16.38
N GLY A 281 -8.15 14.05 15.66
CA GLY A 281 -8.46 14.50 14.31
C GLY A 281 -9.49 15.64 14.29
N GLU A 282 -9.84 16.29 15.42
CA GLU A 282 -10.71 17.47 15.41
C GLU A 282 -9.95 18.68 14.86
N THR A 283 -10.54 19.36 13.88
CA THR A 283 -9.94 20.54 13.24
C THR A 283 -10.09 21.79 14.12
N SER A 284 -9.60 22.94 13.65
CA SER A 284 -9.83 24.23 14.30
C SER A 284 -11.32 24.60 14.46
N ILE A 285 -12.22 23.90 13.76
CA ILE A 285 -13.66 24.07 13.83
C ILE A 285 -14.30 22.89 14.57
N LYS A 286 -14.89 23.18 15.73
CA LYS A 286 -15.50 22.18 16.61
C LYS A 286 -16.56 21.32 15.92
N GLY A 287 -16.42 19.99 16.09
CA GLY A 287 -17.30 19.00 15.50
C GLY A 287 -17.03 18.72 14.01
N ILE A 288 -15.91 19.23 13.46
CA ILE A 288 -15.37 18.85 12.16
C ILE A 288 -14.08 18.09 12.36
N PHE A 289 -14.07 16.82 11.97
CA PHE A 289 -12.96 15.89 12.12
C PHE A 289 -12.37 15.50 10.77
N VAL A 290 -11.16 14.97 10.79
CA VAL A 290 -10.44 14.43 9.62
C VAL A 290 -9.86 13.08 9.93
N ALA A 291 -9.75 12.21 8.91
CA ALA A 291 -9.09 10.91 9.04
C ALA A 291 -8.53 10.40 7.71
N GLY A 292 -7.39 9.74 7.76
CA GLY A 292 -6.70 9.17 6.60
C GLY A 292 -5.91 10.22 5.83
N ASP A 293 -5.61 9.93 4.56
CA ASP A 293 -4.66 10.70 3.74
C ASP A 293 -4.97 12.19 3.59
N VAL A 294 -6.19 12.62 3.84
CA VAL A 294 -6.55 14.05 3.88
C VAL A 294 -5.83 14.79 5.00
N SER A 295 -5.45 14.08 6.07
CA SER A 295 -4.68 14.62 7.21
C SER A 295 -3.16 14.39 7.08
N GLY A 296 -2.74 13.66 6.07
CA GLY A 296 -1.35 13.32 5.75
C GLY A 296 -1.23 11.91 5.19
N ILE A 297 -0.42 11.76 4.13
CA ILE A 297 -0.28 10.54 3.35
C ILE A 297 0.38 9.45 4.19
N GLU A 298 -0.35 8.32 4.36
CA GLU A 298 0.12 7.09 4.99
C GLU A 298 -0.47 5.85 4.29
N GLU A 299 -0.34 4.68 4.91
CA GLU A 299 -0.92 3.45 4.39
C GLU A 299 -2.40 3.29 4.78
N ALA A 300 -3.14 2.48 4.03
CA ALA A 300 -4.56 2.26 4.28
C ALA A 300 -4.85 1.65 5.68
N SER A 301 -3.89 0.88 6.25
CA SER A 301 -4.01 0.36 7.61
C SER A 301 -4.02 1.48 8.66
N SER A 302 -3.14 2.47 8.54
CA SER A 302 -3.13 3.68 9.39
C SER A 302 -4.42 4.47 9.20
N ALA A 303 -4.87 4.65 7.95
CA ALA A 303 -6.10 5.35 7.64
C ALA A 303 -7.35 4.71 8.28
N MET A 304 -7.43 3.37 8.36
CA MET A 304 -8.52 2.67 9.06
C MET A 304 -8.53 3.00 10.55
N ILE A 305 -7.35 3.03 11.19
CA ILE A 305 -7.23 3.31 12.62
C ILE A 305 -7.56 4.78 12.91
N GLU A 306 -7.04 5.71 12.12
CA GLU A 306 -7.41 7.13 12.23
C GLU A 306 -8.93 7.34 12.05
N GLY A 307 -9.54 6.61 11.12
CA GLY A 307 -10.99 6.59 10.96
C GLY A 307 -11.72 6.17 12.23
N ARG A 308 -11.27 5.11 12.89
CA ARG A 308 -11.85 4.66 14.17
C ARG A 308 -11.73 5.73 15.25
N ILE A 309 -10.55 6.35 15.38
CA ILE A 309 -10.31 7.46 16.33
C ILE A 309 -11.29 8.59 16.08
N ALA A 310 -11.40 9.06 14.83
CA ALA A 310 -12.31 10.15 14.49
C ALA A 310 -13.79 9.81 14.72
N GLY A 311 -14.21 8.55 14.45
CA GLY A 311 -15.55 8.06 14.73
C GLY A 311 -15.89 8.01 16.21
N ILE A 312 -14.94 7.56 17.04
CA ILE A 312 -15.03 7.56 18.51
C ILE A 312 -15.12 9.01 19.03
N ALA A 313 -14.24 9.88 18.56
CA ALA A 313 -14.21 11.29 18.97
C ALA A 313 -15.49 12.05 18.58
N ALA A 314 -16.03 11.82 17.40
CA ALA A 314 -17.31 12.39 16.97
C ALA A 314 -18.49 11.91 17.85
N ALA A 315 -18.48 10.65 18.29
CA ALA A 315 -19.49 10.13 19.22
C ALA A 315 -19.39 10.81 20.59
N HIS A 316 -18.18 11.01 21.10
CA HIS A 316 -17.97 11.78 22.33
C HIS A 316 -18.44 13.23 22.19
N TYR A 317 -18.04 13.93 21.11
CA TYR A 317 -18.46 15.30 20.83
C TYR A 317 -19.98 15.46 20.84
N LEU A 318 -20.71 14.46 20.38
CA LEU A 318 -22.18 14.46 20.33
C LEU A 318 -22.83 13.93 21.62
N GLY A 319 -22.08 13.58 22.65
CA GLY A 319 -22.55 13.15 23.96
C GLY A 319 -23.00 11.69 24.04
N TYR A 320 -22.59 10.83 23.10
CA TYR A 320 -22.89 9.39 23.11
C TYR A 320 -21.92 8.56 23.95
N MET A 321 -20.86 9.15 24.47
CA MET A 321 -19.92 8.52 25.38
C MET A 321 -19.24 9.58 26.25
N ASP A 322 -18.74 9.18 27.42
CA ASP A 322 -18.06 10.06 28.35
C ASP A 322 -16.53 10.16 28.03
N GLU A 323 -15.86 11.03 28.76
CA GLU A 323 -14.42 11.33 28.59
C GLU A 323 -13.52 10.13 28.96
N GLU A 324 -13.90 9.31 29.94
CA GLU A 324 -13.12 8.17 30.39
C GLU A 324 -13.18 7.04 29.34
N GLU A 325 -14.36 6.79 28.79
CA GLU A 325 -14.54 5.84 27.68
C GLU A 325 -13.79 6.32 26.43
N LEU A 326 -13.86 7.62 26.06
CA LEU A 326 -13.09 8.21 24.97
C LEU A 326 -11.61 7.89 25.10
N LYS A 327 -11.00 8.25 26.22
CA LYS A 327 -9.56 8.05 26.47
C LYS A 327 -9.16 6.58 26.38
N THR A 328 -9.98 5.70 26.95
CA THR A 328 -9.73 4.25 26.90
C THR A 328 -9.77 3.73 25.47
N LYS A 329 -10.82 4.08 24.72
CA LYS A 329 -11.00 3.59 23.35
C LYS A 329 -10.02 4.17 22.35
N VAL A 330 -9.67 5.44 22.50
CA VAL A 330 -8.65 6.07 21.66
C VAL A 330 -7.28 5.47 21.94
N LYS A 331 -6.93 5.25 23.23
CA LYS A 331 -5.66 4.62 23.59
C LYS A 331 -5.48 3.23 22.96
N GLU A 332 -6.52 2.40 22.92
CA GLU A 332 -6.50 1.12 22.21
C GLU A 332 -6.13 1.28 20.72
N GLN A 333 -6.64 2.34 20.07
CA GLN A 333 -6.34 2.61 18.67
C GLN A 333 -4.95 3.22 18.46
N GLU A 334 -4.53 4.11 19.34
CA GLU A 334 -3.18 4.70 19.30
C GLU A 334 -2.10 3.63 19.44
N ASP A 335 -2.27 2.67 20.36
CA ASP A 335 -1.32 1.56 20.54
C ASP A 335 -1.19 0.71 19.27
N ALA A 336 -2.31 0.47 18.57
CA ALA A 336 -2.29 -0.19 17.28
C ALA A 336 -1.59 0.66 16.21
N LEU A 337 -1.87 1.97 16.16
CA LEU A 337 -1.27 2.91 15.21
C LEU A 337 0.25 3.05 15.42
N ASP A 338 0.68 3.11 16.68
CA ASP A 338 2.10 3.13 17.06
C ASP A 338 2.82 1.86 16.58
N GLY A 339 2.15 0.72 16.56
CA GLY A 339 2.67 -0.52 15.98
C GLY A 339 3.03 -0.40 14.49
N LEU A 340 2.28 0.39 13.73
CA LEU A 340 2.55 0.64 12.30
C LEU A 340 3.57 1.77 12.07
N ARG A 341 3.61 2.78 12.95
CA ARG A 341 4.47 3.96 12.83
C ARG A 341 5.86 3.74 13.42
N GLN A 342 6.44 2.55 13.17
CA GLN A 342 7.77 2.15 13.60
C GLN A 342 8.67 1.77 12.43
N GLY A 343 9.97 1.68 12.68
CA GLY A 343 10.96 1.25 11.70
C GLY A 343 11.36 2.36 10.73
N MET A 344 12.14 1.96 9.75
CA MET A 344 12.75 2.87 8.77
C MET A 344 11.75 3.56 7.83
N PHE A 345 10.55 3.04 7.72
CA PHE A 345 9.48 3.58 6.88
C PHE A 345 8.44 4.39 7.68
N ALA A 346 8.68 4.58 8.99
CA ALA A 346 7.80 5.39 9.83
C ALA A 346 7.64 6.81 9.26
N PRO A 347 6.43 7.38 9.29
CA PRO A 347 6.21 8.77 8.87
C PRO A 347 7.11 9.73 9.65
N LYS A 348 7.86 10.57 8.95
CA LYS A 348 8.94 11.41 9.51
C LYS A 348 8.54 12.33 10.66
N ASN A 349 7.26 12.54 10.88
CA ASN A 349 6.71 13.40 11.94
C ASN A 349 5.77 12.67 12.89
N ARG A 350 5.53 11.37 12.70
CA ARG A 350 4.49 10.62 13.41
C ARG A 350 4.97 9.30 13.98
N GLY A 351 6.25 8.92 13.82
CA GLY A 351 6.72 7.61 14.19
C GLY A 351 8.16 7.58 14.68
N LYS A 352 8.61 6.42 15.13
CA LYS A 352 9.98 6.13 15.55
C LYS A 352 10.75 5.56 14.38
N LEU A 353 11.77 6.28 13.91
CA LEU A 353 12.72 5.78 12.91
C LEU A 353 13.70 4.80 13.57
N ILE A 354 13.84 3.62 12.97
CA ILE A 354 14.89 2.66 13.27
C ILE A 354 15.74 2.53 12.00
N GLU A 355 16.95 3.09 12.02
CA GLU A 355 17.83 3.09 10.85
C GLU A 355 18.66 1.80 10.72
N LYS A 356 18.85 1.07 11.82
CA LYS A 356 19.54 -0.22 11.90
C LYS A 356 18.60 -1.31 12.38
N THR A 357 18.92 -2.54 12.05
CA THR A 357 18.24 -3.69 12.64
C THR A 357 18.59 -3.81 14.12
N GLU A 358 17.74 -4.43 14.92
CA GLU A 358 17.99 -4.63 16.36
C GLU A 358 19.27 -5.45 16.62
N GLU A 359 19.60 -6.34 15.71
CA GLU A 359 20.83 -7.15 15.74
C GLU A 359 22.08 -6.40 15.27
N GLY A 360 21.95 -5.11 14.94
CA GLY A 360 23.05 -4.29 14.42
C GLY A 360 23.44 -4.57 12.98
N ILE A 361 22.62 -5.30 12.23
CA ILE A 361 22.85 -5.60 10.82
C ILE A 361 22.50 -4.37 9.97
N ASP A 362 23.45 -3.91 9.16
CA ASP A 362 23.21 -2.78 8.28
C ASP A 362 22.29 -3.17 7.11
N ILE A 363 21.50 -2.19 6.65
CA ILE A 363 20.64 -2.36 5.47
C ILE A 363 21.50 -2.67 4.25
N SER A 364 21.07 -3.62 3.42
CA SER A 364 21.74 -3.92 2.16
C SER A 364 21.77 -2.71 1.23
N MET A 365 22.96 -2.27 0.86
CA MET A 365 23.15 -1.20 -0.11
C MET A 365 22.77 -1.64 -1.53
N ASN A 366 22.90 -2.93 -1.87
CA ASN A 366 22.40 -3.46 -3.13
C ASN A 366 20.88 -3.40 -3.21
N LEU A 367 20.19 -3.75 -2.10
CA LEU A 367 18.74 -3.62 -2.05
C LEU A 367 18.28 -2.18 -2.32
N LEU A 368 18.96 -1.20 -1.70
CA LEU A 368 18.64 0.22 -1.89
C LEU A 368 18.97 0.76 -3.28
N LYS A 369 19.99 0.20 -3.97
CA LYS A 369 20.46 0.69 -5.27
C LYS A 369 19.97 -0.12 -6.46
N LYS A 370 19.69 -1.41 -6.27
CA LYS A 370 19.38 -2.36 -7.35
C LYS A 370 18.04 -3.09 -7.15
N GLY A 371 17.39 -2.89 -6.00
CA GLY A 371 16.11 -3.51 -5.70
C GLY A 371 16.21 -4.94 -5.13
N TYR A 372 17.40 -5.53 -4.99
CA TYR A 372 17.58 -6.87 -4.44
C TYR A 372 18.81 -6.96 -3.52
N VAL A 373 18.82 -7.93 -2.62
CA VAL A 373 19.99 -8.26 -1.78
C VAL A 373 20.91 -9.16 -2.57
N ALA A 374 22.22 -8.84 -2.59
CA ALA A 374 23.21 -9.66 -3.28
C ALA A 374 23.49 -10.99 -2.53
N ASP A 375 24.00 -11.99 -3.26
CA ASP A 375 24.21 -13.33 -2.70
C ASP A 375 25.24 -13.35 -1.57
N ASP A 376 26.24 -12.48 -1.60
CA ASP A 376 27.24 -12.29 -0.55
C ASP A 376 26.72 -11.52 0.67
N GLU A 377 25.60 -10.83 0.55
CA GLU A 377 24.98 -10.08 1.64
C GLU A 377 23.87 -10.86 2.36
N ILE A 378 23.20 -11.80 1.66
CA ILE A 378 21.95 -12.40 2.16
C ILE A 378 22.18 -13.28 3.40
N GLU A 379 23.34 -13.93 3.48
CA GLU A 379 23.70 -14.85 4.55
C GLU A 379 23.80 -14.20 5.95
N ARG A 380 23.94 -12.89 6.00
CA ARG A 380 24.00 -12.14 7.26
C ARG A 380 22.66 -11.91 7.93
N PHE A 381 21.55 -12.21 7.24
CA PHE A 381 20.21 -11.97 7.77
C PHE A 381 19.67 -13.19 8.54
N PRO A 382 19.06 -12.98 9.73
CA PRO A 382 18.72 -14.08 10.66
C PRO A 382 17.59 -14.99 10.15
N GLY A 383 16.85 -14.57 9.14
CA GLY A 383 15.82 -15.38 8.47
C GLY A 383 16.34 -16.31 7.39
N VAL A 384 17.63 -16.20 7.03
CA VAL A 384 18.29 -17.06 6.04
C VAL A 384 18.99 -18.20 6.78
N THR A 385 18.61 -19.43 6.44
CA THR A 385 19.12 -20.63 7.12
C THR A 385 19.44 -21.71 6.11
N HIS A 386 20.38 -22.58 6.47
CA HIS A 386 20.75 -23.81 5.74
C HIS A 386 20.55 -25.00 6.67
N LYS A 387 19.63 -25.89 6.33
CA LYS A 387 19.32 -27.11 7.10
C LYS A 387 19.16 -28.30 6.17
N VAL A 388 19.39 -29.49 6.71
CA VAL A 388 19.01 -30.74 6.05
C VAL A 388 17.49 -30.84 6.00
N GLY A 389 16.95 -31.19 4.83
CA GLY A 389 15.50 -31.25 4.59
C GLY A 389 14.87 -29.88 4.38
N VAL A 390 13.52 -29.87 4.28
CA VAL A 390 12.76 -28.66 4.00
C VAL A 390 12.83 -27.65 5.15
N HIS A 391 13.17 -26.41 4.85
CA HIS A 391 13.24 -25.33 5.83
C HIS A 391 12.86 -23.98 5.20
N PRO A 392 12.41 -22.99 6.01
CA PRO A 392 12.10 -21.65 5.50
C PRO A 392 13.39 -20.84 5.30
N VAL A 393 13.47 -20.16 4.17
CA VAL A 393 14.45 -19.10 3.88
C VAL A 393 13.68 -17.80 3.73
N MET A 394 14.01 -16.81 4.56
CA MET A 394 13.26 -15.57 4.66
C MET A 394 14.10 -14.39 4.19
N GLU A 395 13.81 -13.87 3.01
CA GLU A 395 14.44 -12.68 2.44
C GLU A 395 13.74 -11.38 2.86
N CYS A 396 13.23 -11.34 4.08
CA CYS A 396 12.71 -10.15 4.73
C CYS A 396 13.85 -9.47 5.48
N THR A 397 14.49 -8.49 4.85
CA THR A 397 15.79 -7.94 5.25
C THR A 397 15.73 -6.49 5.73
N GLN A 398 14.53 -5.97 5.95
CA GLN A 398 14.29 -4.61 6.44
C GLN A 398 13.30 -4.61 7.60
N ASN A 399 13.42 -3.61 8.49
CA ASN A 399 12.53 -3.41 9.62
C ASN A 399 11.16 -2.88 9.17
N ILE A 400 10.33 -3.79 8.62
CA ILE A 400 8.95 -3.52 8.21
C ILE A 400 8.01 -3.93 9.33
N PRO A 401 7.02 -3.11 9.75
CA PRO A 401 6.08 -3.49 10.80
C PRO A 401 5.13 -4.60 10.29
N CYS A 402 5.54 -5.88 10.51
CA CYS A 402 4.81 -7.02 9.95
C CYS A 402 5.16 -8.34 10.66
N ASN A 403 4.13 -9.13 11.08
CA ASN A 403 4.35 -10.39 11.78
C ASN A 403 3.50 -11.61 11.37
N PRO A 404 2.72 -11.63 10.26
CA PRO A 404 1.82 -12.74 9.93
C PRO A 404 2.51 -14.09 9.77
N CYS A 405 3.80 -14.13 9.41
CA CYS A 405 4.56 -15.37 9.23
C CYS A 405 4.77 -16.12 10.55
N GLN A 406 4.96 -15.40 11.66
CA GLN A 406 5.04 -15.97 13.01
C GLN A 406 3.71 -16.65 13.39
N ASP A 407 2.60 -15.93 13.22
CA ASP A 407 1.26 -16.44 13.60
C ASP A 407 0.80 -17.59 12.70
N ALA A 408 1.30 -17.64 11.47
CA ALA A 408 0.94 -18.68 10.51
C ALA A 408 1.69 -20.00 10.71
N CYS A 409 2.80 -20.01 11.45
CA CYS A 409 3.62 -21.20 11.61
C CYS A 409 3.05 -22.12 12.71
N PRO A 410 2.46 -23.30 12.39
CA PRO A 410 1.88 -24.20 13.39
C PRO A 410 2.92 -24.85 14.31
N LYS A 411 4.19 -24.81 13.92
CA LYS A 411 5.33 -25.33 14.71
C LYS A 411 6.07 -24.21 15.45
N HIS A 412 5.70 -22.96 15.26
CA HIS A 412 6.35 -21.79 15.84
C HIS A 412 7.88 -21.71 15.55
N CYS A 413 8.30 -22.22 14.38
CA CYS A 413 9.71 -22.14 13.97
C CYS A 413 10.10 -20.75 13.41
N ILE A 414 9.17 -19.83 13.27
CA ILE A 414 9.42 -18.45 12.86
C ILE A 414 9.07 -17.54 14.02
N ARG A 415 9.98 -16.64 14.39
CA ARG A 415 9.79 -15.65 15.45
C ARG A 415 10.08 -14.25 14.92
N ILE A 416 9.26 -13.30 15.32
CA ILE A 416 9.53 -11.87 15.24
C ILE A 416 9.91 -11.44 16.67
N GLY A 417 10.89 -10.56 16.83
CA GLY A 417 11.34 -10.10 18.13
C GLY A 417 10.27 -9.32 18.91
N GLU A 418 10.69 -8.60 19.94
CA GLU A 418 9.77 -7.83 20.81
C GLU A 418 9.03 -6.73 20.04
N ASN A 419 9.67 -6.13 19.05
CA ASN A 419 9.07 -5.13 18.18
C ASN A 419 8.51 -5.79 16.91
N ILE A 420 7.36 -5.33 16.45
CA ILE A 420 6.75 -5.79 15.19
C ILE A 420 7.66 -5.56 13.97
N THR A 421 8.64 -4.66 14.10
CA THR A 421 9.64 -4.33 13.07
C THR A 421 10.90 -5.17 13.16
N SER A 422 11.03 -6.07 14.16
CA SER A 422 12.18 -6.96 14.26
C SER A 422 12.28 -7.88 13.05
N LEU A 423 13.51 -8.18 12.62
CA LEU A 423 13.72 -9.13 11.52
C LEU A 423 13.23 -10.53 11.92
N PRO A 424 12.66 -11.28 10.98
CA PRO A 424 12.24 -12.65 11.26
C PRO A 424 13.46 -13.56 11.50
N VAL A 425 13.36 -14.38 12.51
CA VAL A 425 14.35 -15.39 12.89
C VAL A 425 13.75 -16.77 12.71
N VAL A 426 14.50 -17.69 12.12
CA VAL A 426 14.12 -19.11 12.06
C VAL A 426 14.75 -19.83 13.26
N ASP A 427 13.92 -20.42 14.12
CA ASP A 427 14.38 -21.16 15.30
C ASP A 427 15.23 -22.37 14.88
N PRO A 428 16.49 -22.45 15.30
CA PRO A 428 17.37 -23.55 14.93
C PRO A 428 16.95 -24.90 15.52
N ASP A 429 16.25 -24.89 16.65
CA ASP A 429 15.87 -26.08 17.41
C ASP A 429 14.50 -26.64 17.02
N VAL A 430 13.81 -25.99 16.09
CA VAL A 430 12.47 -26.41 15.64
C VAL A 430 12.50 -26.83 14.17
N ASP A 431 12.03 -28.06 13.91
CA ASP A 431 11.96 -28.59 12.54
C ASP A 431 10.72 -28.07 11.80
N CYS A 432 10.97 -27.59 10.57
CA CYS A 432 9.92 -27.24 9.64
C CYS A 432 9.24 -28.49 9.09
N ILE A 433 7.91 -28.46 8.98
CA ILE A 433 7.12 -29.57 8.40
C ILE A 433 6.76 -29.33 6.90
N GLY A 434 7.29 -28.30 6.27
CA GLY A 434 7.07 -28.04 4.85
C GLY A 434 5.63 -27.60 4.47
N CYS A 435 4.80 -27.17 5.42
CA CYS A 435 3.36 -26.92 5.18
C CYS A 435 3.05 -25.69 4.30
N GLY A 436 4.00 -24.78 4.04
CA GLY A 436 3.83 -23.59 3.19
C GLY A 436 2.97 -22.47 3.78
N MET A 437 2.45 -22.59 4.98
CA MET A 437 1.55 -21.58 5.58
C MET A 437 2.23 -20.20 5.73
N CYS A 438 3.51 -20.16 6.08
CA CYS A 438 4.30 -18.92 6.16
C CYS A 438 4.48 -18.27 4.77
N VAL A 439 4.77 -19.07 3.74
CA VAL A 439 4.88 -18.61 2.35
C VAL A 439 3.59 -17.93 1.90
N ALA A 440 2.48 -18.61 2.12
CA ALA A 440 1.15 -18.12 1.75
C ALA A 440 0.69 -16.90 2.55
N SER A 441 1.14 -16.76 3.80
CA SER A 441 0.76 -15.64 4.68
C SER A 441 1.63 -14.41 4.49
N CYS A 442 2.79 -14.52 3.85
CA CYS A 442 3.71 -13.41 3.67
C CYS A 442 3.14 -12.35 2.73
N SER A 443 2.96 -11.13 3.25
CA SER A 443 2.49 -9.98 2.45
C SER A 443 3.54 -9.51 1.44
N GLY A 444 4.82 -9.63 1.80
CA GLY A 444 5.94 -9.26 0.94
C GLY A 444 6.36 -10.33 -0.06
N GLN A 445 5.81 -11.56 0.03
CA GLN A 445 6.24 -12.70 -0.79
C GLN A 445 7.76 -12.99 -0.71
N ALA A 446 8.30 -12.83 0.50
CA ALA A 446 9.72 -12.92 0.79
C ALA A 446 10.10 -14.19 1.57
N ILE A 447 9.24 -15.21 1.58
CA ILE A 447 9.48 -16.49 2.26
C ILE A 447 9.44 -17.60 1.23
N PHE A 448 10.46 -18.44 1.27
CA PHE A 448 10.61 -19.63 0.44
C PHE A 448 10.79 -20.85 1.34
N LEU A 449 10.29 -22.03 0.95
CA LEU A 449 10.75 -23.26 1.56
C LEU A 449 11.73 -23.90 0.62
N VAL A 450 12.91 -24.25 1.15
CA VAL A 450 14.02 -24.80 0.37
C VAL A 450 14.39 -26.16 0.95
N ASP A 451 14.68 -27.12 0.10
CA ASP A 451 15.31 -28.38 0.46
C ASP A 451 16.45 -28.67 -0.54
N GLU A 452 17.67 -28.41 -0.09
CA GLU A 452 18.91 -28.64 -0.85
C GLU A 452 19.36 -30.12 -0.79
N THR A 453 18.67 -30.92 0.01
CA THR A 453 18.99 -32.35 0.22
C THR A 453 17.99 -33.30 -0.45
N TYR A 454 17.08 -32.76 -1.27
CA TYR A 454 15.99 -33.52 -1.93
C TYR A 454 16.51 -34.73 -2.73
N GLU A 455 17.46 -34.52 -3.64
CA GLU A 455 18.17 -35.53 -4.40
C GLU A 455 19.59 -35.03 -4.75
N PRO A 456 20.56 -35.93 -4.99
CA PRO A 456 21.89 -35.50 -5.45
C PRO A 456 21.81 -34.67 -6.74
N GLY A 457 22.23 -33.41 -6.68
CA GLY A 457 22.24 -32.48 -7.81
C GLY A 457 20.91 -31.74 -8.03
N PHE A 458 19.91 -31.94 -7.16
CA PHE A 458 18.62 -31.26 -7.24
C PHE A 458 18.24 -30.65 -5.87
N ALA A 459 17.57 -29.52 -5.95
CA ALA A 459 16.93 -28.88 -4.78
C ALA A 459 15.45 -28.61 -5.10
N THR A 460 14.62 -28.54 -4.08
CA THR A 460 13.25 -28.06 -4.25
C THR A 460 13.07 -26.68 -3.62
N VAL A 461 12.29 -25.84 -4.28
CA VAL A 461 11.91 -24.52 -3.79
C VAL A 461 10.40 -24.35 -3.87
N THR A 462 9.76 -24.11 -2.71
CA THR A 462 8.36 -23.69 -2.65
C THR A 462 8.31 -22.16 -2.56
N LEU A 463 7.67 -21.53 -3.51
CA LEU A 463 7.61 -20.07 -3.62
C LEU A 463 6.17 -19.56 -3.78
N PRO A 464 5.88 -18.30 -3.40
CA PRO A 464 4.62 -17.67 -3.73
C PRO A 464 4.59 -17.35 -5.23
N TYR A 465 3.53 -17.81 -5.92
CA TYR A 465 3.36 -17.57 -7.35
C TYR A 465 2.00 -16.90 -7.61
N GLU A 466 2.01 -15.71 -8.17
CA GLU A 466 0.80 -14.89 -8.39
C GLU A 466 0.68 -14.42 -9.85
N PHE A 467 1.26 -15.14 -10.81
CA PHE A 467 1.11 -14.89 -12.26
C PHE A 467 0.14 -15.87 -12.91
N LEU A 468 -0.39 -15.52 -14.07
CA LEU A 468 -1.22 -16.38 -14.90
C LEU A 468 -0.58 -16.54 -16.29
N PRO A 469 -0.69 -17.72 -16.91
CA PRO A 469 -1.30 -18.94 -16.38
C PRO A 469 -0.48 -19.56 -15.24
N LEU A 470 -1.14 -20.36 -14.37
CA LEU A 470 -0.41 -21.18 -13.40
C LEU A 470 0.34 -22.28 -14.15
N PRO A 471 1.60 -22.59 -13.79
CA PRO A 471 2.34 -23.66 -14.43
C PRO A 471 1.69 -25.02 -14.18
N GLU A 472 1.64 -25.88 -15.20
CA GLU A 472 1.16 -27.24 -15.05
C GLU A 472 2.25 -28.14 -14.44
N LYS A 473 1.83 -29.23 -13.75
CA LYS A 473 2.81 -30.20 -13.22
C LYS A 473 3.60 -30.82 -14.39
N GLY A 474 4.94 -30.79 -14.28
CA GLY A 474 5.88 -31.22 -15.30
C GLY A 474 6.25 -30.12 -16.30
N GLU A 475 5.64 -28.93 -16.20
CA GLU A 475 6.01 -27.79 -17.04
C GLU A 475 7.43 -27.33 -16.72
N LYS A 476 8.22 -27.12 -17.77
CA LYS A 476 9.61 -26.68 -17.66
C LYS A 476 9.71 -25.17 -17.77
N GLY A 477 10.57 -24.60 -16.94
CA GLY A 477 10.89 -23.19 -16.89
C GLY A 477 12.32 -22.94 -16.45
N TYR A 478 12.56 -21.78 -15.89
CA TYR A 478 13.88 -21.40 -15.40
C TYR A 478 13.80 -20.90 -13.94
N GLY A 479 14.78 -21.35 -13.12
CA GLY A 479 15.08 -20.70 -11.86
C GLY A 479 15.72 -19.34 -12.14
N MET A 480 15.18 -18.30 -11.49
CA MET A 480 15.68 -16.94 -11.61
C MET A 480 16.47 -16.55 -10.37
N SER A 481 17.58 -15.85 -10.57
CA SER A 481 18.34 -15.25 -9.46
C SER A 481 17.58 -14.09 -8.80
N ARG A 482 18.11 -13.55 -7.72
CA ARG A 482 17.58 -12.31 -7.08
C ARG A 482 17.64 -11.09 -8.00
N SER A 483 18.58 -11.07 -8.96
CA SER A 483 18.72 -10.03 -9.99
C SER A 483 17.84 -10.24 -11.22
N GLY A 484 17.10 -11.35 -11.29
CA GLY A 484 16.26 -11.68 -12.46
C GLY A 484 17.00 -12.35 -13.62
N GLU A 485 18.17 -12.91 -13.38
CA GLU A 485 18.93 -13.69 -14.35
C GLU A 485 18.54 -15.17 -14.32
N LYS A 486 18.51 -15.83 -15.47
CA LYS A 486 18.27 -17.26 -15.55
C LYS A 486 19.51 -18.02 -15.05
N ILE A 487 19.33 -18.88 -14.03
CA ILE A 487 20.44 -19.62 -13.41
C ILE A 487 20.42 -21.12 -13.65
N CYS A 488 19.24 -21.73 -13.77
CA CYS A 488 19.10 -23.16 -14.01
C CYS A 488 17.76 -23.48 -14.67
N GLU A 489 17.65 -24.69 -15.24
CA GLU A 489 16.36 -25.26 -15.62
C GLU A 489 15.58 -25.63 -14.34
N ALA A 490 14.27 -25.49 -14.38
CA ALA A 490 13.36 -25.84 -13.31
C ALA A 490 12.12 -26.54 -13.86
N GLU A 491 11.50 -27.40 -13.04
CA GLU A 491 10.27 -28.09 -13.38
C GLU A 491 9.23 -27.88 -12.27
N ALA A 492 8.00 -27.57 -12.66
CA ALA A 492 6.88 -27.44 -11.74
C ALA A 492 6.44 -28.83 -11.25
N VAL A 493 6.73 -29.19 -9.98
CA VAL A 493 6.41 -30.52 -9.43
C VAL A 493 5.05 -30.56 -8.76
N SER A 494 4.63 -29.48 -8.14
CA SER A 494 3.32 -29.36 -7.50
C SER A 494 2.94 -27.89 -7.27
N TYR A 495 1.65 -27.62 -7.12
CA TYR A 495 1.17 -26.35 -6.58
C TYR A 495 0.06 -26.60 -5.56
N THR A 496 0.00 -25.75 -4.55
CA THR A 496 -1.06 -25.76 -3.55
C THR A 496 -1.88 -24.49 -3.71
N HIS A 497 -3.15 -24.66 -4.10
CA HIS A 497 -4.11 -23.57 -3.97
C HIS A 497 -4.47 -23.39 -2.50
N LEU A 498 -3.92 -22.38 -1.87
CA LEU A 498 -4.65 -21.79 -0.75
C LEU A 498 -5.80 -21.04 -1.39
N THR A 499 -7.02 -21.56 -1.20
CA THR A 499 -8.24 -20.99 -1.74
C THR A 499 -8.25 -19.49 -1.48
N LEU A 500 -7.87 -18.73 -2.48
CA LEU A 500 -8.28 -17.33 -2.56
C LEU A 500 -9.80 -17.40 -2.79
N PRO A 501 -10.62 -16.64 -2.05
CA PRO A 501 -12.01 -16.51 -2.42
C PRO A 501 -12.03 -15.99 -3.86
N THR A 502 -12.33 -16.89 -4.79
CA THR A 502 -12.61 -16.54 -6.17
C THR A 502 -13.92 -15.77 -6.15
N ASN A 503 -13.85 -14.48 -6.44
CA ASN A 503 -15.04 -13.75 -6.82
C ASN A 503 -15.51 -14.34 -8.15
N SER A 504 -16.53 -15.19 -8.07
CA SER A 504 -17.42 -15.50 -9.18
C SER A 504 -18.33 -14.29 -9.39
#